data_6e0e585035e9478bd0f2970fd5903bf7
#
_entry.id   6e0e585035e9478bd0f2970fd5903bf7
#
_cell.length_a   1.000
_cell.length_b   1.000
_cell.length_c   1.000
_cell.angle_alpha   90.00
_cell.angle_beta   90.00
_cell.angle_gamma   90.00
#
_symmetry.space_group_name_H-M   'P 1'
#
loop_
_entity.id
_entity.type
_entity.pdbx_description
1 polymer ?
#
loop_
_entity_poly.entity_id
_entity_poly.type
_entity_poly.pdbx_seq_one_letter_code
_entity_poly.pdbx_strand_id
1 'polypeptide(L)'
;MPLAIFDLDKTLIGGDSDFLWGEFLSEIGAVDPNTYQAKNQYFFDEYAKGRLDINEYLEFCLEPLSQQSLETLGEWHQRFMQEKIQGIILPKAQAVVDAHKAKGDRVLVITATNRFITAPIVAAYGIDELLATEPEMIDNRYTGKVQGEPCFQTGKIHHLNHWLEATGESLEGAYFYSDSHNDLPMLELVEHPVVVHGDDTLLKLASERGWPTLDWH
;
A
#
# COMPACT_ATOMS: atom_id res chain seq x y z
N MET A 1 1.02 -9.40 22.24
CA MET A 1 1.26 -10.26 21.07
C MET A 1 2.03 -9.44 20.08
N PRO A 2 3.07 -9.96 19.43
CA PRO A 2 3.81 -9.20 18.43
C PRO A 2 2.92 -8.72 17.29
N LEU A 3 3.31 -7.60 16.67
CA LEU A 3 2.69 -7.12 15.44
C LEU A 3 3.44 -7.70 14.23
N ALA A 4 2.70 -8.14 13.22
CA ALA A 4 3.22 -8.44 11.90
C ALA A 4 2.66 -7.39 10.93
N ILE A 5 3.50 -6.43 10.58
CA ILE A 5 3.14 -5.29 9.74
C ILE A 5 3.64 -5.55 8.33
N PHE A 6 2.79 -5.35 7.34
CA PHE A 6 3.13 -5.55 5.93
C PHE A 6 2.88 -4.28 5.13
N ASP A 7 3.82 -3.91 4.28
CA ASP A 7 3.50 -3.10 3.13
C ASP A 7 2.67 -3.92 2.13
N LEU A 8 2.02 -3.28 1.16
CA LEU A 8 1.11 -3.95 0.23
C LEU A 8 1.72 -4.18 -1.14
N ASP A 9 2.02 -3.08 -1.85
CA ASP A 9 2.41 -3.09 -3.25
C ASP A 9 3.81 -3.69 -3.41
N LYS A 10 3.98 -4.65 -4.33
CA LYS A 10 5.21 -5.45 -4.51
C LYS A 10 5.69 -6.23 -3.27
N THR A 11 4.96 -6.11 -2.15
CA THR A 11 5.22 -6.87 -0.91
C THR A 11 4.21 -8.00 -0.74
N LEU A 12 2.92 -7.73 -0.54
CA LEU A 12 1.87 -8.76 -0.48
C LEU A 12 1.36 -9.15 -1.88
N ILE A 13 1.32 -8.22 -2.81
CA ILE A 13 0.94 -8.46 -4.21
C ILE A 13 2.14 -8.30 -5.15
N GLY A 14 2.14 -9.02 -6.28
CA GLY A 14 3.21 -9.01 -7.29
C GLY A 14 3.18 -7.80 -8.24
N GLY A 15 2.59 -6.69 -7.83
CA GLY A 15 2.48 -5.47 -8.62
C GLY A 15 2.19 -4.25 -7.76
N ASP A 16 1.96 -3.12 -8.42
CA ASP A 16 1.64 -1.84 -7.80
C ASP A 16 0.16 -1.53 -8.06
N SER A 17 -0.66 -1.61 -7.00
CA SER A 17 -2.12 -1.51 -7.14
C SER A 17 -2.58 -0.12 -7.58
N ASP A 18 -1.85 0.93 -7.22
CA ASP A 18 -2.18 2.31 -7.61
C ASP A 18 -1.85 2.56 -9.09
N PHE A 19 -0.67 2.10 -9.55
CA PHE A 19 -0.30 2.12 -10.95
C PHE A 19 -1.30 1.34 -11.83
N LEU A 20 -1.64 0.13 -11.40
CA LEU A 20 -2.60 -0.74 -12.12
C LEU A 20 -4.01 -0.15 -12.13
N TRP A 21 -4.41 0.58 -11.08
CA TRP A 21 -5.69 1.30 -11.08
C TRP A 21 -5.72 2.38 -12.15
N GLY A 22 -4.63 3.14 -12.31
CA GLY A 22 -4.50 4.13 -13.39
C GLY A 22 -4.55 3.51 -14.79
N GLU A 23 -3.91 2.35 -15.00
CA GLU A 23 -4.04 1.60 -16.26
C GLU A 23 -5.48 1.15 -16.49
N PHE A 24 -6.13 0.58 -15.48
CA PHE A 24 -7.51 0.13 -15.55
C PHE A 24 -8.46 1.29 -15.91
N LEU A 25 -8.33 2.46 -15.29
CA LEU A 25 -9.14 3.65 -15.62
C LEU A 25 -8.98 4.06 -17.10
N SER A 26 -7.76 3.97 -17.62
CA SER A 26 -7.46 4.24 -19.03
C SER A 26 -8.11 3.21 -19.95
N GLU A 27 -8.05 1.93 -19.61
CA GLU A 27 -8.63 0.82 -20.40
C GLU A 27 -10.16 0.87 -20.47
N ILE A 28 -10.82 1.27 -19.38
CA ILE A 28 -12.29 1.42 -19.37
C ILE A 28 -12.77 2.76 -19.94
N GLY A 29 -11.84 3.64 -20.35
CA GLY A 29 -12.16 4.95 -20.91
C GLY A 29 -12.70 5.96 -19.89
N ALA A 30 -12.40 5.75 -18.61
CA ALA A 30 -12.77 6.66 -17.54
C ALA A 30 -11.94 7.94 -17.53
N VAL A 31 -10.73 7.87 -18.09
CA VAL A 31 -9.77 8.96 -18.24
C VAL A 31 -9.21 8.96 -19.67
N ASP A 32 -8.63 10.08 -20.13
CA ASP A 32 -7.91 10.11 -21.42
C ASP A 32 -6.62 9.27 -21.32
N PRO A 33 -6.53 8.14 -22.03
CA PRO A 33 -5.40 7.23 -21.88
C PRO A 33 -4.05 7.86 -22.25
N ASN A 34 -4.02 8.80 -23.21
CA ASN A 34 -2.74 9.36 -23.67
C ASN A 34 -2.11 10.29 -22.61
N THR A 35 -2.93 11.11 -21.98
CA THR A 35 -2.45 12.06 -20.96
C THR A 35 -2.31 11.40 -19.59
N TYR A 36 -3.24 10.52 -19.22
CA TYR A 36 -3.26 9.89 -17.91
C TYR A 36 -2.12 8.87 -17.75
N GLN A 37 -1.91 7.99 -18.73
CA GLN A 37 -0.83 6.99 -18.69
C GLN A 37 0.57 7.64 -18.62
N ALA A 38 0.79 8.73 -19.35
CA ALA A 38 2.07 9.45 -19.28
C ALA A 38 2.33 10.02 -17.88
N LYS A 39 1.31 10.59 -17.21
CA LYS A 39 1.41 11.08 -15.83
C LYS A 39 1.57 9.94 -14.84
N ASN A 40 0.81 8.85 -15.00
CA ASN A 40 0.89 7.68 -14.14
C ASN A 40 2.32 7.09 -14.16
N GLN A 41 2.90 6.94 -15.36
CA GLN A 41 4.28 6.48 -15.51
C GLN A 41 5.29 7.47 -14.90
N TYR A 42 5.10 8.77 -15.09
CA TYR A 42 5.96 9.79 -14.48
C TYR A 42 6.02 9.66 -12.96
N PHE A 43 4.87 9.55 -12.30
CA PHE A 43 4.80 9.43 -10.84
C PHE A 43 5.38 8.10 -10.33
N PHE A 44 5.13 7.00 -11.05
CA PHE A 44 5.75 5.71 -10.76
C PHE A 44 7.29 5.79 -10.80
N ASP A 45 7.84 6.44 -11.83
CA ASP A 45 9.29 6.63 -11.96
C ASP A 45 9.86 7.53 -10.86
N GLU A 46 9.14 8.59 -10.45
CA GLU A 46 9.58 9.48 -9.36
C GLU A 46 9.50 8.78 -7.99
N TYR A 47 8.51 7.90 -7.77
CA TYR A 47 8.45 7.04 -6.60
C TYR A 47 9.67 6.10 -6.51
N ALA A 48 10.00 5.41 -7.60
CA ALA A 48 11.15 4.51 -7.67
C ALA A 48 12.50 5.22 -7.42
N LYS A 49 12.58 6.52 -7.73
CA LYS A 49 13.76 7.36 -7.47
C LYS A 49 13.76 8.00 -6.07
N GLY A 50 12.73 7.78 -5.26
CA GLY A 50 12.56 8.40 -3.94
C GLY A 50 12.32 9.93 -4.00
N ARG A 51 11.80 10.45 -5.10
CA ARG A 51 11.59 11.89 -5.36
C ARG A 51 10.15 12.28 -5.56
N LEU A 52 9.22 11.37 -5.29
CA LEU A 52 7.79 11.62 -5.46
C LEU A 52 7.32 12.79 -4.59
N ASP A 53 6.71 13.81 -5.21
CA ASP A 53 5.85 14.75 -4.49
C ASP A 53 4.51 14.06 -4.23
N ILE A 54 4.30 13.63 -2.99
CA ILE A 54 3.14 12.85 -2.61
C ILE A 54 1.84 13.67 -2.76
N ASN A 55 1.86 14.97 -2.56
CA ASN A 55 0.65 15.79 -2.65
C ASN A 55 0.22 15.96 -4.12
N GLU A 56 1.18 16.25 -5.02
CA GLU A 56 0.90 16.34 -6.46
C GLU A 56 0.38 15.01 -7.01
N TYR A 57 0.97 13.90 -6.55
CA TYR A 57 0.52 12.57 -6.92
C TYR A 57 -0.90 12.28 -6.44
N LEU A 58 -1.22 12.56 -5.19
CA LEU A 58 -2.53 12.29 -4.61
C LEU A 58 -3.63 13.15 -5.24
N GLU A 59 -3.35 14.41 -5.58
CA GLU A 59 -4.29 15.22 -6.38
C GLU A 59 -4.60 14.56 -7.73
N PHE A 60 -3.59 14.01 -8.38
CA PHE A 60 -3.76 13.31 -9.66
C PHE A 60 -4.55 12.01 -9.53
N CYS A 61 -4.18 11.12 -8.59
CA CYS A 61 -4.79 9.78 -8.51
C CYS A 61 -6.18 9.79 -7.87
N LEU A 62 -6.52 10.79 -7.02
CA LEU A 62 -7.83 10.89 -6.38
C LEU A 62 -8.86 11.69 -7.20
N GLU A 63 -8.41 12.50 -8.16
CA GLU A 63 -9.32 13.28 -9.02
C GLU A 63 -10.42 12.40 -9.68
N PRO A 64 -10.11 11.25 -10.31
CA PRO A 64 -11.12 10.41 -10.94
C PRO A 64 -12.19 9.90 -9.98
N LEU A 65 -11.86 9.69 -8.70
CA LEU A 65 -12.85 9.25 -7.70
C LEU A 65 -13.92 10.31 -7.46
N SER A 66 -13.55 11.60 -7.51
CA SER A 66 -14.48 12.71 -7.27
C SER A 66 -15.53 12.88 -8.37
N GLN A 67 -15.26 12.36 -9.55
CA GLN A 67 -16.10 12.51 -10.74
C GLN A 67 -17.18 11.43 -10.85
N GLN A 68 -17.17 10.42 -9.98
CA GLN A 68 -18.06 9.28 -10.10
C GLN A 68 -18.93 9.08 -8.85
N SER A 69 -20.03 8.33 -9.03
CA SER A 69 -20.84 7.87 -7.91
C SER A 69 -20.15 6.70 -7.19
N LEU A 70 -20.46 6.48 -5.90
CA LEU A 70 -19.97 5.31 -5.16
C LEU A 70 -20.41 3.99 -5.78
N GLU A 71 -21.58 3.94 -6.39
CA GLU A 71 -22.09 2.76 -7.11
C GLU A 71 -21.18 2.43 -8.30
N THR A 72 -20.91 3.42 -9.18
CA THR A 72 -20.00 3.26 -10.32
C THR A 72 -18.59 2.86 -9.88
N LEU A 73 -18.06 3.53 -8.85
CA LEU A 73 -16.75 3.19 -8.30
C LEU A 73 -16.70 1.76 -7.74
N GLY A 74 -17.78 1.31 -7.10
CA GLY A 74 -17.90 -0.06 -6.59
C GLY A 74 -17.90 -1.10 -7.72
N GLU A 75 -18.61 -0.85 -8.82
CA GLU A 75 -18.59 -1.70 -10.02
C GLU A 75 -17.20 -1.75 -10.66
N TRP A 76 -16.56 -0.59 -10.81
CA TRP A 76 -15.21 -0.52 -11.35
C TRP A 76 -14.20 -1.27 -10.46
N HIS A 77 -14.31 -1.11 -9.13
CA HIS A 77 -13.43 -1.79 -8.21
C HIS A 77 -13.60 -3.32 -8.24
N GLN A 78 -14.82 -3.84 -8.38
CA GLN A 78 -15.05 -5.28 -8.54
C GLN A 78 -14.39 -5.82 -9.81
N ARG A 79 -14.48 -5.10 -10.93
CA ARG A 79 -13.79 -5.46 -12.17
C ARG A 79 -12.28 -5.39 -12.00
N PHE A 80 -11.77 -4.32 -11.39
CA PHE A 80 -10.35 -4.14 -11.11
C PHE A 80 -9.77 -5.31 -10.30
N MET A 81 -10.46 -5.74 -9.25
CA MET A 81 -10.05 -6.90 -8.47
C MET A 81 -9.94 -8.17 -9.32
N GLN A 82 -10.88 -8.40 -10.21
CA GLN A 82 -10.91 -9.58 -11.08
C GLN A 82 -9.88 -9.51 -12.21
N GLU A 83 -9.76 -8.35 -12.86
CA GLU A 83 -8.97 -8.18 -14.08
C GLU A 83 -7.49 -7.89 -13.79
N LYS A 84 -7.17 -7.21 -12.68
CA LYS A 84 -5.81 -6.74 -12.39
C LYS A 84 -5.20 -7.35 -11.12
N ILE A 85 -5.99 -7.55 -10.06
CA ILE A 85 -5.44 -7.90 -8.74
C ILE A 85 -5.39 -9.41 -8.51
N GLN A 86 -6.44 -10.15 -8.88
CA GLN A 86 -6.53 -11.57 -8.56
C GLN A 86 -5.32 -12.39 -9.07
N GLY A 87 -4.78 -12.03 -10.24
CA GLY A 87 -3.63 -12.70 -10.85
C GLY A 87 -2.28 -12.40 -10.19
N ILE A 88 -2.20 -11.39 -9.34
CA ILE A 88 -0.97 -10.95 -8.68
C ILE A 88 -0.98 -11.12 -7.17
N ILE A 89 -2.04 -11.69 -6.59
CA ILE A 89 -2.05 -12.13 -5.18
C ILE A 89 -1.00 -13.25 -5.02
N LEU A 90 -0.09 -13.08 -4.06
CA LEU A 90 1.06 -13.96 -3.89
C LEU A 90 0.77 -15.06 -2.86
N PRO A 91 0.71 -16.37 -3.26
CA PRO A 91 0.41 -17.46 -2.33
C PRO A 91 1.45 -17.61 -1.20
N LYS A 92 2.72 -17.33 -1.48
CA LYS A 92 3.76 -17.38 -0.44
C LYS A 92 3.60 -16.25 0.59
N ALA A 93 3.18 -15.05 0.15
CA ALA A 93 2.83 -13.96 1.06
C ALA A 93 1.64 -14.34 1.96
N GLN A 94 0.59 -14.95 1.37
CA GLN A 94 -0.55 -15.48 2.15
C GLN A 94 -0.09 -16.48 3.21
N ALA A 95 0.81 -17.39 2.88
CA ALA A 95 1.32 -18.37 3.83
C ALA A 95 2.07 -17.71 5.00
N VAL A 96 2.80 -16.60 4.77
CA VAL A 96 3.47 -15.83 5.83
C VAL A 96 2.44 -15.13 6.72
N VAL A 97 1.42 -14.51 6.13
CA VAL A 97 0.29 -13.91 6.86
C VAL A 97 -0.40 -14.94 7.74
N ASP A 98 -0.71 -16.12 7.20
CA ASP A 98 -1.36 -17.21 7.92
C ASP A 98 -0.48 -17.76 9.06
N ALA A 99 0.83 -17.84 8.84
CA ALA A 99 1.78 -18.27 9.87
C ALA A 99 1.83 -17.29 11.06
N HIS A 100 1.76 -15.97 10.83
CA HIS A 100 1.65 -14.98 11.90
C HIS A 100 0.33 -15.11 12.65
N LYS A 101 -0.79 -15.22 11.93
CA LYS A 101 -2.11 -15.43 12.53
C LYS A 101 -2.16 -16.70 13.39
N ALA A 102 -1.55 -17.79 12.90
CA ALA A 102 -1.50 -19.07 13.63
C ALA A 102 -0.67 -19.00 14.93
N LYS A 103 0.31 -18.09 14.99
CA LYS A 103 1.08 -17.81 16.23
C LYS A 103 0.31 -16.88 17.20
N GLY A 104 -0.79 -16.30 16.76
CA GLY A 104 -1.54 -15.30 17.53
C GLY A 104 -1.00 -13.88 17.37
N ASP A 105 -0.11 -13.61 16.40
CA ASP A 105 0.35 -12.27 16.11
C ASP A 105 -0.79 -11.44 15.49
N ARG A 106 -0.84 -10.15 15.83
CA ARG A 106 -1.79 -9.23 15.19
C ARG A 106 -1.24 -8.76 13.86
N VAL A 107 -2.00 -8.95 12.80
CA VAL A 107 -1.58 -8.64 11.44
C VAL A 107 -2.17 -7.32 10.98
N LEU A 108 -1.32 -6.43 10.45
CA LEU A 108 -1.64 -5.08 10.02
C LEU A 108 -1.02 -4.82 8.65
N VAL A 109 -1.77 -4.20 7.74
CA VAL A 109 -1.19 -3.63 6.50
C VAL A 109 -1.03 -2.13 6.66
N ILE A 110 0.12 -1.60 6.21
CA ILE A 110 0.38 -0.17 6.15
C ILE A 110 0.91 0.20 4.76
N THR A 111 0.19 1.05 4.03
CA THR A 111 0.50 1.36 2.63
C THR A 111 0.30 2.84 2.30
N ALA A 112 1.10 3.36 1.37
CA ALA A 112 0.93 4.71 0.84
C ALA A 112 -0.28 4.84 -0.08
N THR A 113 -0.66 3.75 -0.74
CA THR A 113 -1.81 3.70 -1.65
C THR A 113 -3.12 3.95 -0.88
N ASN A 114 -4.04 4.65 -1.51
CA ASN A 114 -5.27 5.07 -0.87
C ASN A 114 -6.20 3.89 -0.51
N ARG A 115 -6.97 4.07 0.58
CA ARG A 115 -7.86 3.05 1.13
C ARG A 115 -8.91 2.54 0.15
N PHE A 116 -9.42 3.39 -0.75
CA PHE A 116 -10.42 2.97 -1.73
C PHE A 116 -9.89 1.80 -2.58
N ILE A 117 -8.64 1.88 -3.05
CA ILE A 117 -8.02 0.81 -3.85
C ILE A 117 -7.66 -0.38 -2.96
N THR A 118 -7.06 -0.14 -1.80
CA THR A 118 -6.35 -1.17 -1.02
C THR A 118 -7.24 -2.00 -0.11
N ALA A 119 -8.34 -1.47 0.41
CA ALA A 119 -9.16 -2.18 1.39
C ALA A 119 -9.69 -3.55 0.90
N PRO A 120 -10.23 -3.71 -0.32
CA PRO A 120 -10.64 -5.01 -0.83
C PRO A 120 -9.47 -5.96 -1.08
N ILE A 121 -8.28 -5.45 -1.42
CA ILE A 121 -7.08 -6.27 -1.60
C ILE A 121 -6.64 -6.85 -0.26
N VAL A 122 -6.58 -6.03 0.77
CA VAL A 122 -6.22 -6.42 2.14
C VAL A 122 -7.25 -7.43 2.71
N ALA A 123 -8.53 -7.19 2.45
CA ALA A 123 -9.60 -8.13 2.83
C ALA A 123 -9.45 -9.50 2.15
N ALA A 124 -8.93 -9.57 0.92
CA ALA A 124 -8.66 -10.84 0.22
C ALA A 124 -7.59 -11.68 0.92
N TYR A 125 -6.66 -11.08 1.69
CA TYR A 125 -5.73 -11.77 2.59
C TYR A 125 -6.35 -12.14 3.95
N GLY A 126 -7.63 -11.82 4.16
CA GLY A 126 -8.30 -11.99 5.45
C GLY A 126 -7.70 -11.12 6.55
N ILE A 127 -7.14 -9.97 6.21
CA ILE A 127 -6.57 -8.99 7.15
C ILE A 127 -7.62 -7.89 7.37
N ASP A 128 -7.92 -7.57 8.63
CA ASP A 128 -8.92 -6.58 9.01
C ASP A 128 -8.32 -5.19 9.28
N GLU A 129 -7.03 -5.14 9.62
CA GLU A 129 -6.35 -3.91 10.01
C GLU A 129 -5.58 -3.31 8.82
N LEU A 130 -5.94 -2.09 8.46
CA LEU A 130 -5.32 -1.35 7.36
C LEU A 130 -5.06 0.09 7.75
N LEU A 131 -3.83 0.55 7.62
CA LEU A 131 -3.43 1.94 7.63
C LEU A 131 -3.06 2.35 6.20
N ALA A 132 -3.75 3.32 5.66
CA ALA A 132 -3.62 3.74 4.27
C ALA A 132 -3.80 5.27 4.17
N THR A 133 -3.45 5.85 3.05
CA THR A 133 -3.87 7.22 2.74
C THR A 133 -5.38 7.27 2.61
N GLU A 134 -6.02 8.18 3.35
CA GLU A 134 -7.49 8.29 3.38
C GLU A 134 -7.98 9.29 2.34
N PRO A 135 -8.77 8.88 1.33
CA PRO A 135 -9.46 9.81 0.45
C PRO A 135 -10.55 10.56 1.23
N GLU A 136 -10.59 11.89 1.08
CA GLU A 136 -11.61 12.71 1.74
C GLU A 136 -12.99 12.45 1.13
N MET A 137 -13.98 12.28 2.03
CA MET A 137 -15.39 12.14 1.65
C MET A 137 -16.24 13.21 2.32
N ILE A 138 -17.08 13.90 1.53
CA ILE A 138 -18.09 14.85 2.01
C ILE A 138 -19.43 14.47 1.37
N ASP A 139 -20.49 14.43 2.16
CA ASP A 139 -21.85 14.10 1.68
C ASP A 139 -21.92 12.81 0.83
N ASN A 140 -21.21 11.79 1.27
CA ASN A 140 -21.14 10.47 0.62
C ASN A 140 -20.53 10.50 -0.80
N ARG A 141 -19.60 11.43 -1.04
CA ARG A 141 -18.83 11.57 -2.29
C ARG A 141 -17.36 11.81 -1.99
N TYR A 142 -16.49 11.22 -2.77
CA TYR A 142 -15.07 11.59 -2.76
C TYR A 142 -14.89 13.01 -3.29
N THR A 143 -14.01 13.79 -2.66
CA THR A 143 -13.74 15.17 -3.05
C THR A 143 -12.55 15.29 -4.02
N GLY A 144 -11.80 14.21 -4.22
CA GLY A 144 -10.52 14.23 -4.95
C GLY A 144 -9.35 14.71 -4.09
N LYS A 145 -9.54 14.85 -2.78
CA LYS A 145 -8.49 15.27 -1.82
C LYS A 145 -8.20 14.18 -0.81
N VAL A 146 -7.12 14.37 -0.07
CA VAL A 146 -6.75 13.52 1.06
C VAL A 146 -7.37 14.04 2.35
N GLN A 147 -7.85 13.15 3.18
CA GLN A 147 -8.25 13.43 4.55
C GLN A 147 -7.06 13.25 5.48
N GLY A 148 -6.56 14.33 6.05
CA GLY A 148 -5.43 14.30 6.97
C GLY A 148 -4.07 14.17 6.27
N GLU A 149 -3.17 13.43 6.88
CA GLU A 149 -1.79 13.23 6.40
C GLU A 149 -1.70 11.99 5.50
N PRO A 150 -0.97 12.06 4.35
CA PRO A 150 -0.68 10.88 3.55
C PRO A 150 0.11 9.81 4.31
N CYS A 151 -0.23 8.53 4.13
CA CYS A 151 0.46 7.40 4.75
C CYS A 151 1.75 7.03 3.96
N PHE A 152 2.66 8.00 3.79
CA PHE A 152 3.87 7.88 2.98
C PHE A 152 5.12 8.25 3.78
N GLN A 153 6.19 7.46 3.65
CA GLN A 153 7.47 7.65 4.37
C GLN A 153 7.25 7.86 5.88
N THR A 154 7.60 9.04 6.44
CA THR A 154 7.37 9.36 7.86
C THR A 154 5.89 9.40 8.23
N GLY A 155 5.00 9.66 7.28
CA GLY A 155 3.55 9.58 7.48
C GLY A 155 3.10 8.18 7.90
N LYS A 156 3.72 7.10 7.41
CA LYS A 156 3.45 5.73 7.90
C LYS A 156 3.71 5.63 9.42
N ILE A 157 4.78 6.26 9.92
CA ILE A 157 5.10 6.24 11.35
C ILE A 157 4.03 7.00 12.15
N HIS A 158 3.55 8.13 11.66
CA HIS A 158 2.51 8.91 12.33
C HIS A 158 1.19 8.14 12.39
N HIS A 159 0.77 7.52 11.28
CA HIS A 159 -0.40 6.65 11.26
C HIS A 159 -0.26 5.45 12.21
N LEU A 160 0.91 4.80 12.22
CA LEU A 160 1.17 3.68 13.12
C LEU A 160 1.13 4.10 14.59
N ASN A 161 1.79 5.21 14.96
CA ASN A 161 1.78 5.71 16.34
C ASN A 161 0.37 6.04 16.82
N HIS A 162 -0.42 6.71 15.97
CA HIS A 162 -1.82 7.01 16.32
C HIS A 162 -2.63 5.73 16.53
N TRP A 163 -2.42 4.72 15.68
CA TRP A 163 -3.08 3.42 15.83
C TRP A 163 -2.62 2.67 17.09
N LEU A 164 -1.33 2.69 17.43
CA LEU A 164 -0.79 2.10 18.66
C LEU A 164 -1.39 2.76 19.91
N GLU A 165 -1.48 4.09 19.94
CA GLU A 165 -2.12 4.83 21.03
C GLU A 165 -3.61 4.47 21.17
N ALA A 166 -4.34 4.36 20.07
CA ALA A 166 -5.77 4.05 20.07
C ALA A 166 -6.07 2.61 20.49
N THR A 167 -5.17 1.66 20.20
CA THR A 167 -5.37 0.22 20.45
C THR A 167 -4.68 -0.27 21.72
N GLY A 168 -3.72 0.48 22.25
CA GLY A 168 -2.87 0.06 23.37
C GLY A 168 -1.83 -1.00 22.99
N GLU A 169 -1.60 -1.23 21.69
CA GLU A 169 -0.57 -2.15 21.20
C GLU A 169 0.83 -1.56 21.30
N SER A 170 1.86 -2.40 21.15
CA SER A 170 3.26 -1.98 21.19
C SER A 170 4.05 -2.59 20.03
N LEU A 171 5.23 -2.02 19.76
CA LEU A 171 6.16 -2.55 18.74
C LEU A 171 7.14 -3.61 19.31
N GLU A 172 6.96 -4.06 20.54
CA GLU A 172 7.80 -5.10 21.13
C GLU A 172 7.66 -6.41 20.34
N GLY A 173 8.78 -6.90 19.79
CA GLY A 173 8.83 -8.08 18.92
C GLY A 173 8.18 -7.91 17.55
N ALA A 174 7.91 -6.67 17.11
CA ALA A 174 7.20 -6.40 15.86
C ALA A 174 8.04 -6.74 14.63
N TYR A 175 7.36 -7.24 13.60
CA TYR A 175 7.87 -7.48 12.25
C TYR A 175 7.38 -6.39 11.31
N PHE A 176 8.22 -6.00 10.34
CA PHE A 176 7.78 -5.18 9.20
C PHE A 176 8.38 -5.71 7.90
N TYR A 177 7.52 -5.98 6.92
CA TYR A 177 7.83 -6.52 5.61
C TYR A 177 7.64 -5.42 4.55
N SER A 178 8.67 -5.14 3.75
CA SER A 178 8.61 -4.13 2.67
C SER A 178 9.60 -4.41 1.55
N ASP A 179 9.26 -3.94 0.32
CA ASP A 179 10.09 -3.96 -0.88
C ASP A 179 10.85 -2.65 -1.12
N SER A 180 10.47 -1.55 -0.46
CA SER A 180 10.84 -0.19 -0.86
C SER A 180 11.79 0.49 0.12
N HIS A 181 12.82 1.16 -0.43
CA HIS A 181 13.67 2.05 0.36
C HIS A 181 12.91 3.26 0.94
N ASN A 182 11.74 3.62 0.39
CA ASN A 182 10.86 4.65 0.95
C ASN A 182 10.33 4.27 2.35
N ASP A 183 10.33 2.98 2.68
CA ASP A 183 9.91 2.44 3.97
C ASP A 183 11.07 2.28 4.99
N LEU A 184 12.26 2.76 4.65
CA LEU A 184 13.40 2.70 5.55
C LEU A 184 13.10 3.20 6.97
N PRO A 185 12.38 4.33 7.17
CA PRO A 185 12.03 4.79 8.52
C PRO A 185 11.22 3.76 9.33
N MET A 186 10.33 3.00 8.66
CA MET A 186 9.55 1.93 9.29
C MET A 186 10.39 0.69 9.59
N LEU A 187 11.26 0.28 8.64
CA LEU A 187 12.17 -0.85 8.81
C LEU A 187 13.15 -0.63 9.97
N GLU A 188 13.58 0.62 10.20
CA GLU A 188 14.45 0.99 11.31
C GLU A 188 13.74 1.06 12.67
N LEU A 189 12.40 1.11 12.68
CA LEU A 189 11.61 1.27 13.89
C LEU A 189 11.30 -0.06 14.58
N VAL A 190 11.23 -1.16 13.84
CA VAL A 190 10.82 -2.49 14.34
C VAL A 190 12.01 -3.36 14.73
N GLU A 191 11.76 -4.35 15.58
CA GLU A 191 12.81 -5.31 15.98
C GLU A 191 13.15 -6.31 14.87
N HIS A 192 12.18 -6.64 14.01
CA HIS A 192 12.34 -7.64 12.95
C HIS A 192 12.03 -7.07 11.57
N PRO A 193 12.92 -6.21 11.01
CA PRO A 193 12.77 -5.76 9.63
C PRO A 193 13.03 -6.92 8.66
N VAL A 194 12.19 -7.06 7.64
CA VAL A 194 12.28 -8.09 6.60
C VAL A 194 12.11 -7.44 5.24
N VAL A 195 13.12 -7.58 4.38
CA VAL A 195 13.06 -7.05 3.02
C VAL A 195 12.51 -8.11 2.09
N VAL A 196 11.46 -7.73 1.34
CA VAL A 196 10.78 -8.60 0.38
C VAL A 196 10.94 -8.01 -1.01
N HIS A 197 11.61 -8.74 -1.93
CA HIS A 197 11.86 -8.23 -3.30
C HIS A 197 12.41 -6.80 -3.34
N GLY A 198 13.24 -6.43 -2.37
CA GLY A 198 13.71 -5.06 -2.19
C GLY A 198 14.29 -4.45 -3.46
N ASP A 199 14.08 -3.16 -3.64
CA ASP A 199 14.82 -2.40 -4.63
C ASP A 199 16.34 -2.44 -4.35
N ASP A 200 17.16 -2.11 -5.36
CA ASP A 200 18.63 -2.20 -5.26
C ASP A 200 19.20 -1.44 -4.06
N THR A 201 18.60 -0.30 -3.70
CA THR A 201 19.01 0.53 -2.56
C THR A 201 18.72 -0.19 -1.26
N LEU A 202 17.52 -0.75 -1.12
CA LEU A 202 17.09 -1.46 0.08
C LEU A 202 17.84 -2.78 0.24
N LEU A 203 18.08 -3.54 -0.84
CA LEU A 203 18.87 -4.79 -0.80
C LEU A 203 20.31 -4.54 -0.34
N LYS A 204 20.92 -3.45 -0.80
CA LYS A 204 22.26 -3.06 -0.33
C LYS A 204 22.25 -2.76 1.17
N LEU A 205 21.31 -1.95 1.64
CA LEU A 205 21.15 -1.63 3.06
C LEU A 205 20.85 -2.88 3.91
N ALA A 206 20.00 -3.77 3.43
CA ALA A 206 19.71 -5.04 4.11
C ALA A 206 20.97 -5.89 4.29
N SER A 207 21.79 -5.99 3.24
CA SER A 207 23.09 -6.71 3.33
C SER A 207 24.05 -6.08 4.34
N GLU A 208 24.17 -4.74 4.36
CA GLU A 208 25.03 -4.00 5.29
C GLU A 208 24.57 -4.14 6.76
N ARG A 209 23.24 -4.24 6.98
CA ARG A 209 22.62 -4.30 8.31
C ARG A 209 22.32 -5.72 8.79
N GLY A 210 22.51 -6.73 7.94
CA GLY A 210 22.18 -8.12 8.24
C GLY A 210 20.69 -8.40 8.34
N TRP A 211 19.85 -7.61 7.64
CA TRP A 211 18.42 -7.83 7.59
C TRP A 211 18.07 -9.01 6.68
N PRO A 212 17.11 -9.87 7.09
CA PRO A 212 16.67 -10.97 6.24
C PRO A 212 16.02 -10.44 4.96
N THR A 213 16.29 -11.17 3.86
CA THR A 213 15.68 -10.90 2.56
C THR A 213 14.89 -12.13 2.13
N LEU A 214 13.67 -11.91 1.62
CA LEU A 214 12.76 -12.95 1.15
C LEU A 214 12.38 -12.72 -0.32
N ASP A 215 12.21 -13.84 -1.03
CA ASP A 215 11.64 -13.90 -2.36
C ASP A 215 10.43 -14.82 -2.34
N TRP A 216 9.23 -14.28 -2.51
CA TRP A 216 7.99 -15.04 -2.57
C TRP A 216 7.17 -14.83 -3.87
N HIS A 217 7.81 -14.24 -4.90
CA HIS A 217 7.26 -14.23 -6.28
C HIS A 217 7.38 -15.57 -6.98
#